data_cc3bf9768a6779917a0b6fe7613a072b
#
_entry.id   cc3bf9768a6779917a0b6fe7613a072b
#
_cell.length_a   1.000
_cell.length_b   1.000
_cell.length_c   1.000
_cell.angle_alpha   90.00
_cell.angle_beta   90.00
_cell.angle_gamma   90.00
#
_symmetry.space_group_name_H-M   'P 1'
#
loop_
_entity.id
_entity.type
_entity.pdbx_description
1 polymer ?
#
loop_
_entity_poly.entity_id
_entity_poly.type
_entity_poly.pdbx_seq_one_letter_code
_entity_poly.pdbx_strand_id
1 'polypeptide(L)'
;MQVILQEDVDKLGHRGQVLEVAEGYARNYLLPYKLALPVSASNMKHLERVKVSLAKRSATERDSAQRQADLLAAVTVALKRKAGENDQMFGSVTTADIAEALHAQGYSVDKRKLQLEQPIKALGEYQVSAKLHRDVIASVKVIVTREE
;
A
#
# COMPACT_ATOMS: atom_id res chain seq x y z
N MET A 1 -17.15 -20.53 -17.09
CA MET A 1 -17.59 -19.16 -17.33
C MET A 1 -16.38 -18.22 -17.28
N GLN A 2 -16.21 -17.41 -18.28
CA GLN A 2 -15.14 -16.41 -18.29
C GLN A 2 -15.61 -15.09 -17.68
N VAL A 3 -14.78 -14.49 -16.87
CA VAL A 3 -15.04 -13.20 -16.22
C VAL A 3 -13.81 -12.31 -16.29
N ILE A 4 -14.03 -11.00 -16.30
CA ILE A 4 -12.96 -10.01 -16.15
C ILE A 4 -13.02 -9.42 -14.75
N LEU A 5 -11.90 -9.39 -14.06
CA LEU A 5 -11.83 -8.84 -12.71
C LEU A 5 -11.87 -7.31 -12.73
N GLN A 6 -12.73 -6.74 -11.90
CA GLN A 6 -12.81 -5.28 -11.69
C GLN A 6 -11.92 -4.80 -10.55
N GLU A 7 -11.59 -5.70 -9.64
CA GLU A 7 -10.72 -5.43 -8.50
C GLU A 7 -9.75 -6.59 -8.29
N ASP A 8 -8.70 -6.33 -7.55
CA ASP A 8 -7.76 -7.38 -7.17
C ASP A 8 -8.45 -8.35 -6.22
N VAL A 9 -8.50 -9.62 -6.57
CA VAL A 9 -9.06 -10.68 -5.75
C VAL A 9 -7.94 -11.62 -5.34
N ASP A 10 -7.75 -11.80 -4.04
CA ASP A 10 -6.78 -12.76 -3.52
C ASP A 10 -7.13 -14.17 -4.02
N LYS A 11 -6.13 -14.94 -4.39
CA LYS A 11 -6.25 -16.30 -4.92
C LYS A 11 -6.76 -16.41 -6.37
N LEU A 12 -7.29 -15.36 -6.97
CA LEU A 12 -7.77 -15.39 -8.36
C LEU A 12 -6.83 -14.63 -9.30
N GLY A 13 -6.59 -13.37 -9.04
CA GLY A 13 -5.79 -12.54 -9.92
C GLY A 13 -6.00 -11.06 -9.70
N HIS A 14 -5.67 -10.28 -10.71
CA HIS A 14 -5.59 -8.83 -10.62
C HIS A 14 -6.66 -8.15 -11.46
N ARG A 15 -6.93 -6.90 -11.12
CA ARG A 15 -7.84 -6.04 -11.88
C ARG A 15 -7.52 -6.03 -13.37
N GLY A 16 -8.53 -6.22 -14.21
CA GLY A 16 -8.41 -6.25 -15.66
C GLY A 16 -7.98 -7.59 -16.24
N GLN A 17 -7.76 -8.60 -15.42
CA GLN A 17 -7.42 -9.94 -15.87
C GLN A 17 -8.69 -10.73 -16.23
N VAL A 18 -8.64 -11.44 -17.36
CA VAL A 18 -9.71 -12.37 -17.78
C VAL A 18 -9.39 -13.75 -17.24
N LEU A 19 -10.33 -14.35 -16.52
CA LEU A 19 -10.19 -15.65 -15.89
C LEU A 19 -11.37 -16.53 -16.20
N GLU A 20 -11.13 -17.84 -16.19
CA GLU A 20 -12.18 -18.84 -16.21
C GLU A 20 -12.44 -19.34 -14.79
N VAL A 21 -13.69 -19.23 -14.35
CA VAL A 21 -14.12 -19.65 -13.01
C VAL A 21 -15.37 -20.53 -13.10
N ALA A 22 -15.64 -21.26 -12.02
CA ALA A 22 -16.86 -22.04 -11.92
C ALA A 22 -18.09 -21.12 -11.98
N GLU A 23 -19.11 -21.53 -12.68
CA GLU A 23 -20.34 -20.74 -12.89
C GLU A 23 -21.02 -20.37 -11.57
N GLY A 24 -21.11 -21.31 -10.63
CA GLY A 24 -21.67 -21.06 -9.31
C GLY A 24 -20.88 -20.05 -8.50
N TYR A 25 -19.57 -20.10 -8.56
CA TYR A 25 -18.68 -19.13 -7.89
C TYR A 25 -18.84 -17.73 -8.45
N ALA A 26 -18.89 -17.59 -9.77
CA ALA A 26 -19.11 -16.32 -10.43
C ALA A 26 -20.48 -15.72 -10.05
N ARG A 27 -21.55 -16.50 -10.15
CA ARG A 27 -22.90 -16.04 -9.87
C ARG A 27 -23.16 -15.72 -8.40
N ASN A 28 -22.57 -16.48 -7.48
CA ASN A 28 -22.85 -16.35 -6.05
C ASN A 28 -21.92 -15.36 -5.33
N TYR A 29 -20.74 -15.13 -5.87
CA TYR A 29 -19.71 -14.31 -5.22
C TYR A 29 -19.23 -13.14 -6.08
N LEU A 30 -18.65 -13.42 -7.26
CA LEU A 30 -17.98 -12.39 -8.04
C LEU A 30 -18.95 -11.33 -8.60
N LEU A 31 -20.08 -11.76 -9.15
CA LEU A 31 -21.06 -10.84 -9.74
C LEU A 31 -21.84 -10.02 -8.71
N PRO A 32 -22.41 -10.63 -7.64
CA PRO A 32 -23.14 -9.88 -6.62
C PRO A 32 -22.28 -8.84 -5.89
N TYR A 33 -21.00 -9.15 -5.63
CA TYR A 33 -20.06 -8.23 -4.97
C TYR A 33 -19.38 -7.27 -5.95
N LYS A 34 -19.73 -7.31 -7.24
CA LYS A 34 -19.15 -6.46 -8.29
C LYS A 34 -17.63 -6.57 -8.41
N LEU A 35 -17.09 -7.74 -8.09
CA LEU A 35 -15.65 -8.02 -8.20
C LEU A 35 -15.24 -8.39 -9.62
N ALA A 36 -16.17 -8.86 -10.42
CA ALA A 36 -15.93 -9.24 -11.80
C ALA A 36 -17.16 -9.01 -12.68
N LEU A 37 -16.95 -8.94 -13.99
CA LEU A 37 -18.00 -8.88 -15.00
C LEU A 37 -17.97 -10.14 -15.88
N PRO A 38 -19.12 -10.63 -16.33
CA PRO A 38 -19.15 -11.76 -17.25
C PRO A 38 -18.63 -11.35 -18.63
N VAL A 39 -17.83 -12.22 -19.23
CA VAL A 39 -17.35 -12.04 -20.61
C VAL A 39 -18.33 -12.68 -21.57
N SER A 40 -18.92 -11.88 -22.45
CA SER A 40 -19.82 -12.37 -23.50
C SER A 40 -19.50 -11.70 -24.83
N ALA A 41 -19.86 -12.37 -25.95
CA ALA A 41 -19.62 -11.82 -27.29
C ALA A 41 -20.31 -10.45 -27.51
N SER A 42 -21.49 -10.26 -26.92
CA SER A 42 -22.22 -8.98 -26.99
C SER A 42 -21.59 -7.86 -26.18
N ASN A 43 -20.75 -8.19 -25.20
CA ASN A 43 -20.11 -7.22 -24.31
C ASN A 43 -18.63 -6.98 -24.62
N MET A 44 -18.09 -7.58 -25.67
CA MET A 44 -16.66 -7.49 -25.99
C MET A 44 -16.14 -6.05 -26.09
N LYS A 45 -16.86 -5.20 -26.78
CA LYS A 45 -16.49 -3.76 -26.91
C LYS A 45 -16.51 -3.04 -25.56
N HIS A 46 -17.52 -3.33 -24.74
CA HIS A 46 -17.63 -2.76 -23.40
C HIS A 46 -16.50 -3.26 -22.51
N LEU A 47 -16.17 -4.55 -22.59
CA LEU A 47 -15.08 -5.15 -21.84
C LEU A 47 -13.72 -4.56 -22.21
N GLU A 48 -13.47 -4.31 -23.49
CA GLU A 48 -12.25 -3.63 -23.94
C GLU A 48 -12.13 -2.24 -23.34
N ARG A 49 -13.22 -1.46 -23.32
CA ARG A 49 -13.26 -0.13 -22.70
C ARG A 49 -13.01 -0.21 -21.19
N VAL A 50 -13.63 -1.16 -20.51
CA VAL A 50 -13.43 -1.39 -19.07
C VAL A 50 -11.98 -1.78 -18.80
N LYS A 51 -11.40 -2.68 -19.60
CA LYS A 51 -10.01 -3.10 -19.47
C LYS A 51 -9.05 -1.93 -19.64
N VAL A 52 -9.24 -1.09 -20.65
CA VAL A 52 -8.43 0.10 -20.89
C VAL A 52 -8.58 1.11 -19.73
N SER A 53 -9.80 1.34 -19.26
CA SER A 53 -10.08 2.23 -18.14
C SER A 53 -9.40 1.74 -16.85
N LEU A 54 -9.50 0.45 -16.56
CA LEU A 54 -8.85 -0.16 -15.38
C LEU A 54 -7.32 -0.09 -15.48
N ALA A 55 -6.75 -0.34 -16.66
CA ALA A 55 -5.31 -0.22 -16.87
C ALA A 55 -4.84 1.22 -16.69
N LYS A 56 -5.57 2.19 -17.22
CA LYS A 56 -5.30 3.62 -17.05
C LYS A 56 -5.35 4.03 -15.57
N ARG A 57 -6.38 3.61 -14.86
CA ARG A 57 -6.52 3.88 -13.43
C ARG A 57 -5.36 3.29 -12.62
N SER A 58 -5.01 2.05 -12.90
CA SER A 58 -3.89 1.38 -12.25
C SER A 58 -2.55 2.10 -12.51
N ALA A 59 -2.31 2.52 -13.74
CA ALA A 59 -1.12 3.30 -14.11
C ALA A 59 -1.08 4.65 -13.39
N THR A 60 -2.22 5.35 -13.30
CA THR A 60 -2.32 6.64 -12.59
C THR A 60 -2.07 6.47 -11.10
N GLU A 61 -2.65 5.46 -10.48
CA GLU A 61 -2.43 5.13 -9.06
C GLU A 61 -0.96 4.81 -8.79
N ARG A 62 -0.32 4.05 -9.68
CA ARG A 62 1.10 3.71 -9.60
C ARG A 62 1.98 4.95 -9.72
N ASP A 63 1.71 5.83 -10.68
CA ASP A 63 2.46 7.08 -10.87
C ASP A 63 2.32 8.00 -9.66
N SER A 64 1.11 8.14 -9.10
CA SER A 64 0.88 8.90 -7.87
C SER A 64 1.64 8.32 -6.69
N ALA A 65 1.62 6.99 -6.54
CA ALA A 65 2.36 6.29 -5.48
C ALA A 65 3.88 6.48 -5.67
N GLN A 66 4.37 6.43 -6.90
CA GLN A 66 5.79 6.65 -7.21
C GLN A 66 6.23 8.08 -6.83
N ARG A 67 5.41 9.09 -7.12
CA ARG A 67 5.69 10.47 -6.72
C ARG A 67 5.75 10.61 -5.20
N GLN A 68 4.81 9.99 -4.49
CA GLN A 68 4.85 9.98 -3.02
C GLN A 68 6.09 9.25 -2.50
N ALA A 69 6.47 8.14 -3.11
CA ALA A 69 7.68 7.40 -2.75
C ALA A 69 8.93 8.26 -2.91
N ASP A 70 9.05 8.99 -4.02
CA ASP A 70 10.17 9.89 -4.27
C ASP A 70 10.22 11.03 -3.24
N LEU A 71 9.07 11.59 -2.87
CA LEU A 71 8.98 12.60 -1.82
C LEU A 71 9.39 12.04 -0.45
N LEU A 72 8.89 10.85 -0.10
CA LEU A 72 9.20 10.20 1.16
C LEU A 72 10.67 9.78 1.27
N ALA A 73 11.29 9.39 0.16
CA ALA A 73 12.71 9.05 0.13
C ALA A 73 13.63 10.23 0.50
N ALA A 74 13.18 11.46 0.23
CA ALA A 74 13.90 12.68 0.60
C ALA A 74 13.59 13.16 2.02
N VAL A 75 12.60 12.56 2.69
CA VAL A 75 12.16 12.98 4.02
C VAL A 75 12.93 12.25 5.10
N THR A 76 13.38 13.00 6.10
CA THR A 76 13.95 12.45 7.31
C THR A 76 13.01 12.72 8.48
N VAL A 77 12.58 11.66 9.16
CA VAL A 77 11.71 11.76 10.32
C VAL A 77 12.59 11.77 11.58
N ALA A 78 12.56 12.86 12.30
CA ALA A 78 13.23 12.99 13.59
C ALA A 78 12.25 12.73 14.72
N LEU A 79 12.52 11.74 15.54
CA LEU A 79 11.73 11.41 16.72
C LEU A 79 12.58 11.61 17.97
N LYS A 80 11.99 12.25 18.97
CA LYS A 80 12.61 12.42 20.27
C LYS A 80 11.97 11.47 21.26
N ARG A 81 12.77 10.70 21.94
CA ARG A 81 12.31 9.76 22.96
C ARG A 81 13.23 9.79 24.17
N LYS A 82 12.65 9.53 25.34
CA LYS A 82 13.42 9.40 26.57
C LYS A 82 14.24 8.12 26.52
N ALA A 83 15.52 8.23 26.82
CA ALA A 83 16.44 7.09 26.80
C ALA A 83 17.22 7.01 28.13
N GLY A 84 17.56 5.78 28.51
CA GLY A 84 18.42 5.49 29.65
C GLY A 84 19.90 5.68 29.33
N GLU A 85 20.76 5.29 30.28
CA GLU A 85 22.21 5.47 30.19
C GLU A 85 22.87 4.74 29.01
N ASN A 86 22.27 3.63 28.56
CA ASN A 86 22.81 2.80 27.47
C ASN A 86 22.18 3.10 26.11
N ASP A 87 21.65 4.32 25.90
CA ASP A 87 20.93 4.69 24.68
C ASP A 87 19.71 3.81 24.36
N GLN A 88 19.21 3.07 25.35
CA GLN A 88 17.98 2.31 25.23
C GLN A 88 16.79 3.18 25.62
N MET A 89 15.78 3.20 24.77
CA MET A 89 14.56 3.96 25.02
C MET A 89 13.72 3.29 26.11
N PHE A 90 13.04 4.10 26.91
CA PHE A 90 12.04 3.62 27.87
C PHE A 90 10.73 3.15 27.25
N GLY A 91 10.67 3.04 25.97
CA GLY A 91 9.57 2.51 25.22
C GLY A 91 10.06 2.08 23.85
N SER A 92 9.18 1.83 22.93
CA SER A 92 9.51 1.48 21.56
C SER A 92 8.85 2.46 20.58
N VAL A 93 9.52 2.71 19.45
CA VAL A 93 8.92 3.43 18.32
C VAL A 93 8.23 2.42 17.43
N THR A 94 6.95 2.64 17.21
CA THR A 94 6.13 1.78 16.36
C THR A 94 5.79 2.45 15.04
N THR A 95 5.20 1.72 14.13
CA THR A 95 4.73 2.27 12.86
C THR A 95 3.70 3.40 13.05
N ALA A 96 2.93 3.36 14.13
CA ALA A 96 1.98 4.40 14.47
C ALA A 96 2.67 5.74 14.79
N ASP A 97 3.76 5.69 15.55
CA ASP A 97 4.55 6.88 15.90
C ASP A 97 5.18 7.50 14.65
N ILE A 98 5.69 6.68 13.75
CA ILE A 98 6.29 7.13 12.49
C ILE A 98 5.22 7.75 11.59
N ALA A 99 4.05 7.14 11.49
CA ALA A 99 2.94 7.68 10.71
C ALA A 99 2.46 9.03 11.25
N GLU A 100 2.37 9.16 12.56
CA GLU A 100 2.00 10.42 13.22
C GLU A 100 3.04 11.53 12.95
N ALA A 101 4.32 11.19 13.04
CA ALA A 101 5.39 12.12 12.73
C ALA A 101 5.39 12.57 11.28
N LEU A 102 5.13 11.66 10.34
CA LEU A 102 4.97 11.97 8.92
C LEU A 102 3.75 12.86 8.68
N HIS A 103 2.65 12.58 9.33
CA HIS A 103 1.45 13.40 9.24
C HIS A 103 1.69 14.82 9.74
N ALA A 104 2.43 14.98 10.82
CA ALA A 104 2.82 16.30 11.35
C ALA A 104 3.69 17.11 10.36
N GLN A 105 4.45 16.43 9.50
CA GLN A 105 5.24 17.07 8.43
C GLN A 105 4.43 17.33 7.15
N GLY A 106 3.16 16.94 7.12
CA GLY A 106 2.28 17.13 5.98
C GLY A 106 2.18 15.94 5.03
N TYR A 107 2.74 14.80 5.39
CA TYR A 107 2.66 13.57 4.60
C TYR A 107 1.59 12.65 5.15
N SER A 108 0.64 12.26 4.32
CA SER A 108 -0.43 11.35 4.71
C SER A 108 -0.02 9.90 4.38
N VAL A 109 0.48 9.20 5.38
CA VAL A 109 0.87 7.79 5.26
C VAL A 109 0.16 6.98 6.33
N ASP A 110 -0.51 5.92 5.92
CA ASP A 110 -1.19 5.02 6.86
C ASP A 110 -0.14 4.13 7.55
N LYS A 111 -0.28 3.97 8.86
CA LYS A 111 0.55 3.06 9.66
C LYS A 111 0.56 1.62 9.14
N ARG A 112 -0.52 1.19 8.48
CA ARG A 112 -0.63 -0.15 7.89
C ARG A 112 0.27 -0.35 6.68
N LYS A 113 0.63 0.74 6.00
CA LYS A 113 1.52 0.73 4.85
C LYS A 113 3.00 0.72 5.25
N LEU A 114 3.29 1.12 6.48
CA LEU A 114 4.65 1.08 7.02
C LEU A 114 5.00 -0.33 7.46
N GLN A 115 6.17 -0.79 7.04
CA GLN A 115 6.70 -2.10 7.41
C GLN A 115 7.91 -1.91 8.31
N LEU A 116 7.81 -2.43 9.51
CA LEU A 116 8.86 -2.39 10.51
C LEU A 116 9.05 -3.81 11.04
N GLU A 117 10.22 -4.40 10.80
CA GLU A 117 10.50 -5.77 11.23
C GLU A 117 10.47 -5.91 12.74
N GLN A 118 11.02 -4.94 13.43
CA GLN A 118 11.05 -4.92 14.89
C GLN A 118 10.83 -3.50 15.39
N PRO A 119 10.11 -3.33 16.51
CA PRO A 119 9.98 -2.01 17.13
C PRO A 119 11.34 -1.44 17.47
N ILE A 120 11.51 -0.14 17.24
CA ILE A 120 12.77 0.54 17.53
C ILE A 120 12.86 0.77 19.04
N LYS A 121 13.88 0.22 19.66
CA LYS A 121 14.12 0.32 21.11
C LYS A 121 15.38 1.07 21.48
N ALA A 122 16.22 1.39 20.53
CA ALA A 122 17.48 2.09 20.75
C ALA A 122 17.54 3.37 19.93
N LEU A 123 18.32 4.33 20.38
CA LEU A 123 18.58 5.57 19.63
C LEU A 123 19.43 5.26 18.39
N GLY A 124 19.22 6.02 17.34
CA GLY A 124 20.00 5.90 16.12
C GLY A 124 19.20 6.18 14.86
N GLU A 125 19.81 5.86 13.73
CA GLU A 125 19.22 5.99 12.41
C GLU A 125 18.64 4.65 11.94
N TYR A 126 17.42 4.67 11.45
CA TYR A 126 16.73 3.49 10.95
C TYR A 126 16.05 3.81 9.62
N GLN A 127 15.92 2.80 8.79
CA GLN A 127 15.13 2.90 7.56
C GLN A 127 13.87 2.07 7.70
N VAL A 128 12.74 2.68 7.36
CA VAL A 128 11.43 2.04 7.40
C VAL A 128 10.86 2.01 6.00
N SER A 129 10.42 0.85 5.57
CA SER A 129 9.79 0.69 4.26
C SER A 129 8.31 1.04 4.34
N ALA A 130 7.85 1.82 3.38
CA ALA A 130 6.44 2.16 3.22
C ALA A 130 5.92 1.59 1.90
N LYS A 131 4.98 0.68 1.97
CA LYS A 131 4.35 0.11 0.78
C LYS A 131 3.18 0.98 0.36
N LEU A 132 3.39 1.84 -0.64
CA LEU A 132 2.39 2.78 -1.13
C LEU A 132 1.48 2.18 -2.18
N HIS A 133 2.02 1.30 -3.01
CA HIS A 133 1.32 0.58 -4.05
C HIS A 133 1.90 -0.82 -4.15
N ARG A 134 1.20 -1.73 -4.84
CA ARG A 134 1.68 -3.12 -5.00
C ARG A 134 3.12 -3.21 -5.52
N ASP A 135 3.48 -2.34 -6.46
CA ASP A 135 4.81 -2.32 -7.09
C ASP A 135 5.68 -1.16 -6.60
N VAL A 136 5.19 -0.33 -5.68
CA VAL A 136 5.89 0.87 -5.21
C VAL A 136 6.14 0.78 -3.72
N ILE A 137 7.42 0.75 -3.36
CA ILE A 137 7.88 0.73 -1.97
C ILE A 137 8.77 1.96 -1.78
N ALA A 138 8.45 2.76 -0.77
CA ALA A 138 9.26 3.90 -0.37
C ALA A 138 10.11 3.56 0.85
N SER A 139 11.29 4.14 0.95
CA SER A 139 12.12 4.06 2.15
C SER A 139 12.11 5.40 2.86
N VAL A 140 11.75 5.40 4.12
CA VAL A 140 11.73 6.59 4.98
C VAL A 140 12.88 6.49 5.98
N LYS A 141 13.71 7.50 6.05
CA LYS A 141 14.77 7.58 7.05
C LYS A 141 14.21 8.10 8.36
N VAL A 142 14.40 7.33 9.41
CA VAL A 142 13.96 7.69 10.76
C VAL A 142 15.17 7.87 11.66
N ILE A 143 15.28 9.00 12.29
CA ILE A 143 16.32 9.31 13.27
C ILE A 143 15.67 9.43 14.63
N VAL A 144 16.10 8.60 15.55
CA VAL A 144 15.62 8.65 16.93
C VAL A 144 16.72 9.28 17.80
N THR A 145 16.39 10.38 18.44
CA THR A 145 17.28 11.12 19.31
C THR A 145 16.77 11.13 20.74
N ARG A 146 17.68 11.41 21.67
CA ARG A 146 17.31 11.52 23.08
C ARG A 146 16.51 12.78 23.32
N GLU A 147 15.41 12.65 24.03
CA GLU A 147 14.66 13.80 24.55
C GLU A 147 15.35 14.30 25.82
N GLU A 148 15.70 15.58 25.81
CA GLU A 148 16.25 16.25 26.99
C GLU A 148 15.16 16.68 27.98
#